data_a656abb42fd17ee466701d4f87370446
#
_entry.id   a656abb42fd17ee466701d4f87370446
#
_cell.length_a   1.000
_cell.length_b   1.000
_cell.length_c   1.000
_cell.angle_alpha   90.00
_cell.angle_beta   90.00
_cell.angle_gamma   90.00
#
_symmetry.space_group_name_H-M   'P 1'
#
loop_
_entity.id
_entity.type
_entity.pdbx_description
1 polymer ?
#
loop_
_entity_poly.entity_id
_entity_poly.type
_entity_poly.pdbx_seq_one_letter_code
_entity_poly.pdbx_strand_id
1 'polypeptide(L)'
;MVRVTTADYEPSSELVEEALELLRIASKTGKVKRGTNEATKALERGVAKLAYVAENTDPVEVVLHIPLLSRDRKIPYIVVPDKKRLGYAAGLANVSAAAVVIIDPGEAAPLLGSVVKKVESARAKAGGSV
;
A
#
# COMPACT_ATOMS: atom_id res chain seq x y z
N MET A 1 -14.80 10.40 -5.41
CA MET A 1 -14.66 10.80 -4.00
C MET A 1 -13.72 9.86 -3.29
N VAL A 2 -12.75 10.41 -2.55
CA VAL A 2 -11.79 9.60 -1.84
C VAL A 2 -12.39 9.15 -0.51
N ARG A 3 -12.51 7.84 -0.32
CA ARG A 3 -13.08 7.29 0.91
C ARG A 3 -12.06 7.18 2.03
N VAL A 4 -10.78 6.97 1.69
CA VAL A 4 -9.70 6.90 2.68
C VAL A 4 -9.25 8.33 2.95
N THR A 5 -9.98 9.01 3.84
CA THR A 5 -9.81 10.45 4.08
C THR A 5 -8.51 10.83 4.77
N THR A 6 -7.81 9.85 5.35
CA THR A 6 -6.52 10.08 5.99
C THR A 6 -5.35 10.06 5.02
N ALA A 7 -5.60 9.68 3.76
CA ALA A 7 -4.57 9.70 2.73
C ALA A 7 -4.28 11.15 2.36
N ASP A 8 -3.00 11.47 2.16
CA ASP A 8 -2.58 12.83 1.84
C ASP A 8 -2.19 13.02 0.37
N TYR A 9 -2.47 12.03 -0.48
CA TYR A 9 -2.27 12.15 -1.92
C TYR A 9 -3.13 11.12 -2.63
N GLU A 10 -3.28 11.32 -3.95
CA GLU A 10 -4.02 10.39 -4.79
C GLU A 10 -3.06 9.88 -5.87
N PRO A 11 -2.79 8.57 -5.94
CA PRO A 11 -1.87 8.05 -6.94
C PRO A 11 -2.51 8.02 -8.32
N SER A 12 -1.68 8.15 -9.35
CA SER A 12 -2.14 7.99 -10.73
C SER A 12 -2.49 6.51 -10.97
N SER A 13 -3.31 6.25 -11.98
CA SER A 13 -3.65 4.87 -12.33
C SER A 13 -2.40 4.08 -12.74
N GLU A 14 -1.44 4.73 -13.39
CA GLU A 14 -0.19 4.08 -13.76
C GLU A 14 0.61 3.64 -12.53
N LEU A 15 0.68 4.51 -11.53
CA LEU A 15 1.39 4.17 -10.29
C LEU A 15 0.70 3.03 -9.56
N VAL A 16 -0.64 3.02 -9.55
CA VAL A 16 -1.39 1.93 -8.95
C VAL A 16 -1.05 0.60 -9.63
N GLU A 17 -1.02 0.59 -10.98
CA GLU A 17 -0.69 -0.64 -11.70
C GLU A 17 0.72 -1.11 -11.40
N GLU A 18 1.69 -0.22 -11.37
CA GLU A 18 3.05 -0.57 -11.02
C GLU A 18 3.16 -1.12 -9.60
N ALA A 19 2.44 -0.50 -8.67
CA ALA A 19 2.46 -0.94 -7.28
C ALA A 19 1.83 -2.33 -7.12
N LEU A 20 0.76 -2.61 -7.87
CA LEU A 20 0.14 -3.93 -7.83
C LEU A 20 1.05 -5.00 -8.45
N GLU A 21 1.76 -4.67 -9.51
CA GLU A 21 2.72 -5.60 -10.11
C GLU A 21 3.87 -5.88 -9.14
N LEU A 22 4.35 -4.85 -8.46
CA LEU A 22 5.36 -5.00 -7.41
C LEU A 22 4.88 -5.98 -6.33
N LEU A 23 3.64 -5.80 -5.87
CA LEU A 23 3.08 -6.67 -4.85
C LEU A 23 2.96 -8.11 -5.34
N ARG A 24 2.55 -8.30 -6.60
CA ARG A 24 2.41 -9.63 -7.17
C ARG A 24 3.76 -10.38 -7.15
N ILE A 25 4.83 -9.70 -7.53
CA ILE A 25 6.16 -10.32 -7.53
C ILE A 25 6.64 -10.57 -6.10
N ALA A 26 6.45 -9.59 -5.22
CA ALA A 26 6.88 -9.71 -3.82
C ALA A 26 6.13 -10.83 -3.09
N SER A 27 4.86 -11.05 -3.43
CA SER A 27 4.09 -12.10 -2.80
C SER A 27 4.59 -13.50 -3.18
N LYS A 28 5.24 -13.62 -4.34
CA LYS A 28 5.77 -14.90 -4.81
C LYS A 28 7.23 -15.12 -4.42
N THR A 29 8.04 -14.06 -4.37
CA THR A 29 9.48 -14.21 -4.23
C THR A 29 10.02 -13.59 -2.94
N GLY A 30 9.21 -12.84 -2.23
CA GLY A 30 9.60 -12.19 -1.00
C GLY A 30 8.64 -12.52 0.14
N LYS A 31 8.34 -11.51 0.95
CA LYS A 31 7.47 -11.70 2.10
C LYS A 31 6.50 -10.53 2.21
N VAL A 32 5.21 -10.85 2.30
CA VAL A 32 4.15 -9.86 2.49
C VAL A 32 3.26 -10.30 3.65
N LYS A 33 2.62 -9.32 4.28
CA LYS A 33 1.61 -9.58 5.31
C LYS A 33 0.28 -9.06 4.81
N ARG A 34 -0.75 -9.86 4.93
CA ARG A 34 -2.08 -9.59 4.40
C ARG A 34 -3.04 -9.35 5.54
N GLY A 35 -3.93 -8.37 5.35
CA GLY A 35 -4.95 -8.05 6.34
C GLY A 35 -4.57 -6.85 7.19
N THR A 36 -5.59 -6.16 7.69
CA THR A 36 -5.43 -4.92 8.45
C THR A 36 -4.62 -5.12 9.73
N ASN A 37 -4.89 -6.18 10.47
CA ASN A 37 -4.18 -6.42 11.73
C ASN A 37 -2.70 -6.69 11.51
N GLU A 38 -2.38 -7.53 10.52
CA GLU A 38 -0.98 -7.85 10.22
C GLU A 38 -0.25 -6.64 9.66
N ALA A 39 -0.93 -5.86 8.82
CA ALA A 39 -0.36 -4.63 8.29
C ALA A 39 -0.05 -3.63 9.41
N THR A 40 -0.97 -3.47 10.35
CA THR A 40 -0.79 -2.57 11.49
C THR A 40 0.42 -2.99 12.33
N LYS A 41 0.52 -4.28 12.63
CA LYS A 41 1.65 -4.78 13.41
C LYS A 41 2.99 -4.54 12.72
N ALA A 42 3.04 -4.78 11.41
CA ALA A 42 4.28 -4.57 10.65
C ALA A 42 4.67 -3.10 10.60
N LEU A 43 3.68 -2.21 10.46
CA LEU A 43 3.95 -0.77 10.49
C LEU A 43 4.44 -0.32 11.86
N GLU A 44 3.80 -0.80 12.93
CA GLU A 44 4.21 -0.46 14.28
C GLU A 44 5.64 -0.92 14.60
N ARG A 45 6.03 -2.07 14.08
CA ARG A 45 7.38 -2.61 14.26
C ARG A 45 8.41 -1.95 13.35
N GLY A 46 7.96 -1.17 12.37
CA GLY A 46 8.85 -0.51 11.43
C GLY A 46 9.52 -1.43 10.42
N VAL A 47 8.95 -2.62 10.19
CA VAL A 47 9.53 -3.60 9.26
C VAL A 47 8.90 -3.57 7.87
N ALA A 48 7.82 -2.83 7.69
CA ALA A 48 7.16 -2.73 6.39
C ALA A 48 7.94 -1.81 5.45
N LYS A 49 8.00 -2.19 4.19
CA LYS A 49 8.67 -1.39 3.16
C LYS A 49 7.68 -0.54 2.36
N LEU A 50 6.45 -1.00 2.21
CA LEU A 50 5.38 -0.30 1.50
C LEU A 50 4.05 -0.84 2.01
N ALA A 51 3.10 0.05 2.26
CA ALA A 51 1.77 -0.34 2.71
C ALA A 51 0.74 -0.06 1.63
N TYR A 52 -0.22 -0.96 1.47
CA TYR A 52 -1.32 -0.83 0.51
C TYR A 52 -2.64 -0.78 1.28
N VAL A 53 -3.53 0.11 0.84
CA VAL A 53 -4.87 0.25 1.42
C VAL A 53 -5.88 0.23 0.30
N ALA A 54 -6.95 -0.56 0.44
CA ALA A 54 -8.02 -0.62 -0.57
C ALA A 54 -9.06 0.46 -0.27
N GLU A 55 -9.32 1.32 -1.25
CA GLU A 55 -10.23 2.44 -1.10
C GLU A 55 -11.69 2.00 -0.92
N ASN A 56 -12.08 0.91 -1.55
CA ASN A 56 -13.45 0.41 -1.47
C ASN A 56 -13.71 -0.55 -0.29
N THR A 57 -12.87 -0.47 0.75
CA THR A 57 -13.08 -1.22 1.98
C THR A 57 -14.35 -0.75 2.67
N ASP A 58 -15.15 -1.67 3.18
CA ASP A 58 -16.41 -1.36 3.83
C ASP A 58 -16.54 -2.18 5.13
N PRO A 59 -16.60 -1.52 6.30
CA PRO A 59 -16.52 -0.07 6.47
C PRO A 59 -15.09 0.46 6.28
N VAL A 60 -14.98 1.65 5.72
CA VAL A 60 -13.67 2.23 5.41
C VAL A 60 -12.88 2.56 6.68
N GLU A 61 -13.57 2.72 7.79
CA GLU A 61 -12.94 3.04 9.09
C GLU A 61 -11.89 2.03 9.51
N VAL A 62 -12.02 0.77 9.07
CA VAL A 62 -11.04 -0.26 9.48
C VAL A 62 -9.64 -0.03 8.91
N VAL A 63 -9.49 0.84 7.91
CA VAL A 63 -8.18 1.13 7.30
C VAL A 63 -7.76 2.58 7.42
N LEU A 64 -8.55 3.45 8.06
CA LEU A 64 -8.21 4.87 8.14
C LEU A 64 -6.92 5.13 8.91
N HIS A 65 -6.55 4.26 9.82
CA HIS A 65 -5.32 4.43 10.60
C HIS A 65 -4.06 4.06 9.81
N ILE A 66 -4.17 3.34 8.71
CA ILE A 66 -3.00 2.85 7.97
C ILE A 66 -2.19 4.01 7.37
N PRO A 67 -2.79 4.98 6.64
CA PRO A 67 -2.00 6.10 6.14
C PRO A 67 -1.37 6.94 7.27
N LEU A 68 -2.09 7.14 8.36
CA LEU A 68 -1.58 7.92 9.49
C LEU A 68 -0.38 7.22 10.15
N LEU A 69 -0.50 5.91 10.38
CA LEU A 69 0.58 5.13 10.98
C LEU A 69 1.78 5.04 10.05
N SER A 70 1.53 4.88 8.75
CA SER A 70 2.60 4.83 7.75
C SER A 70 3.41 6.12 7.76
N ARG A 71 2.74 7.27 7.78
CA ARG A 71 3.43 8.57 7.84
C ARG A 71 4.20 8.74 9.13
N ASP A 72 3.60 8.33 10.26
CA ASP A 72 4.26 8.42 11.56
C ASP A 72 5.56 7.60 11.58
N ARG A 73 5.56 6.46 10.94
CA ARG A 73 6.71 5.56 10.87
C ARG A 73 7.61 5.83 9.67
N LYS A 74 7.28 6.84 8.86
CA LYS A 74 8.03 7.21 7.65
C LYS A 74 8.12 6.07 6.65
N ILE A 75 7.03 5.32 6.51
CA ILE A 75 6.91 4.22 5.57
C ILE A 75 5.98 4.66 4.45
N PRO A 76 6.34 4.49 3.17
CA PRO A 76 5.45 4.87 2.08
C PRO A 76 4.19 4.01 2.07
N TYR A 77 3.08 4.60 1.61
CA TYR A 77 1.83 3.88 1.46
C TYR A 77 1.18 4.27 0.14
N ILE A 78 0.29 3.43 -0.35
CA ILE A 78 -0.47 3.72 -1.55
C ILE A 78 -1.91 3.23 -1.39
N VAL A 79 -2.87 4.05 -1.81
CA VAL A 79 -4.28 3.68 -1.83
C VAL A 79 -4.60 3.11 -3.19
N VAL A 80 -5.13 1.89 -3.23
CA VAL A 80 -5.53 1.25 -4.49
C VAL A 80 -7.04 1.18 -4.53
N PRO A 81 -7.65 1.23 -5.74
CA PRO A 81 -9.10 1.39 -5.82
C PRO A 81 -9.91 0.15 -5.43
N ASP A 82 -9.36 -1.06 -5.61
CA ASP A 82 -10.17 -2.26 -5.50
C ASP A 82 -9.54 -3.31 -4.59
N LYS A 83 -10.25 -3.66 -3.51
CA LYS A 83 -9.79 -4.66 -2.55
C LYS A 83 -9.65 -6.06 -3.14
N LYS A 84 -10.43 -6.36 -4.19
CA LYS A 84 -10.31 -7.66 -4.86
C LYS A 84 -9.01 -7.75 -5.64
N ARG A 85 -8.65 -6.67 -6.35
CA ARG A 85 -7.39 -6.60 -7.06
C ARG A 85 -6.21 -6.65 -6.08
N LEU A 86 -6.35 -5.97 -4.95
CA LEU A 86 -5.31 -5.98 -3.93
C LEU A 86 -5.11 -7.39 -3.38
N GLY A 87 -6.19 -8.10 -3.06
CA GLY A 87 -6.11 -9.47 -2.60
C GLY A 87 -5.46 -10.39 -3.62
N TYR A 88 -5.86 -10.26 -4.89
CA TYR A 88 -5.30 -11.07 -5.96
C TYR A 88 -3.79 -10.83 -6.11
N ALA A 89 -3.38 -9.57 -6.11
CA ALA A 89 -1.95 -9.23 -6.22
C ALA A 89 -1.15 -9.75 -5.03
N ALA A 90 -1.78 -9.83 -3.86
CA ALA A 90 -1.13 -10.35 -2.67
C ALA A 90 -1.10 -11.88 -2.61
N GLY A 91 -1.59 -12.54 -3.65
CA GLY A 91 -1.57 -14.01 -3.73
C GLY A 91 -2.78 -14.68 -3.10
N LEU A 92 -3.83 -13.93 -2.80
CA LEU A 92 -5.05 -14.50 -2.23
C LEU A 92 -6.06 -14.77 -3.35
N ALA A 93 -6.25 -16.03 -3.71
CA ALA A 93 -7.21 -16.38 -4.76
C ALA A 93 -8.63 -16.17 -4.22
N ASN A 94 -9.44 -15.39 -4.95
CA ASN A 94 -10.85 -15.16 -4.63
C ASN A 94 -11.13 -14.53 -3.26
N VAL A 95 -10.12 -13.94 -2.62
CA VAL A 95 -10.29 -13.27 -1.32
C VAL A 95 -9.81 -11.83 -1.45
N SER A 96 -10.64 -10.89 -1.03
CA SER A 96 -10.24 -9.48 -1.04
C SER A 96 -9.36 -9.17 0.17
N ALA A 97 -8.56 -8.12 0.05
CA ALA A 97 -7.72 -7.63 1.14
C ALA A 97 -7.95 -6.14 1.32
N ALA A 98 -8.18 -5.71 2.54
CA ALA A 98 -8.35 -4.29 2.85
C ALA A 98 -7.00 -3.57 2.97
N ALA A 99 -5.99 -4.27 3.45
CA ALA A 99 -4.64 -3.73 3.60
C ALA A 99 -3.61 -4.84 3.47
N VAL A 100 -2.46 -4.50 2.90
CA VAL A 100 -1.34 -5.43 2.72
C VAL A 100 -0.06 -4.62 2.89
N VAL A 101 0.98 -5.23 3.45
CA VAL A 101 2.30 -4.60 3.49
C VAL A 101 3.35 -5.54 2.92
N ILE A 102 4.36 -4.96 2.30
CA ILE A 102 5.54 -5.69 1.83
C ILE A 102 6.60 -5.62 2.93
N ILE A 103 7.07 -6.76 3.38
CA ILE A 103 8.17 -6.85 4.34
C ILE A 103 9.48 -7.02 3.59
N ASP A 104 9.50 -7.91 2.59
CA ASP A 104 10.67 -8.19 1.76
C ASP A 104 10.20 -8.25 0.32
N PRO A 105 10.72 -7.38 -0.56
CA PRO A 105 10.29 -7.36 -1.96
C PRO A 105 10.78 -8.56 -2.77
N GLY A 106 11.75 -9.31 -2.28
CA GLY A 106 12.28 -10.44 -3.04
C GLY A 106 12.90 -9.97 -4.34
N GLU A 107 12.53 -10.60 -5.45
CA GLU A 107 13.04 -10.24 -6.77
C GLU A 107 12.54 -8.89 -7.27
N ALA A 108 11.56 -8.30 -6.60
CA ALA A 108 11.02 -7.01 -6.99
C ALA A 108 11.72 -5.82 -6.34
N ALA A 109 12.88 -6.02 -5.70
CA ALA A 109 13.58 -4.92 -5.03
C ALA A 109 13.83 -3.69 -5.93
N PRO A 110 14.26 -3.85 -7.20
CA PRO A 110 14.41 -2.66 -8.07
C PRO A 110 13.08 -1.96 -8.33
N LEU A 111 12.01 -2.70 -8.51
CA LEU A 111 10.69 -2.13 -8.73
C LEU A 111 10.18 -1.41 -7.48
N LEU A 112 10.48 -1.96 -6.30
CA LEU A 112 10.12 -1.29 -5.05
C LEU A 112 10.76 0.10 -4.98
N GLY A 113 12.03 0.21 -5.30
CA GLY A 113 12.72 1.50 -5.31
C GLY A 113 12.06 2.50 -6.24
N SER A 114 11.70 2.05 -7.44
CA SER A 114 11.03 2.89 -8.42
C SER A 114 9.66 3.36 -7.93
N VAL A 115 8.85 2.45 -7.40
CA VAL A 115 7.51 2.77 -6.91
C VAL A 115 7.59 3.72 -5.72
N VAL A 116 8.51 3.49 -4.77
CA VAL A 116 8.67 4.36 -3.61
C VAL A 116 9.02 5.79 -4.03
N LYS A 117 9.92 5.95 -4.99
CA LYS A 117 10.26 7.28 -5.50
C LYS A 117 9.04 7.99 -6.10
N LYS A 118 8.23 7.26 -6.86
CA LYS A 118 7.02 7.82 -7.46
C LYS A 118 5.98 8.17 -6.42
N VAL A 119 5.84 7.37 -5.37
CA VAL A 119 4.93 7.65 -4.26
C VAL A 119 5.37 8.93 -3.55
N GLU A 120 6.66 9.06 -3.26
CA GLU A 120 7.18 10.24 -2.58
C GLU A 120 7.01 11.49 -3.42
N SER A 121 7.23 11.38 -4.72
CA SER A 121 7.02 12.48 -5.64
C SER A 121 5.54 12.89 -5.70
N ALA A 122 4.63 11.92 -5.76
CA ALA A 122 3.19 12.20 -5.79
C ALA A 122 2.73 12.88 -4.49
N ARG A 123 3.24 12.45 -3.35
CA ARG A 123 2.91 13.08 -2.08
C ARG A 123 3.42 14.49 -1.99
N ALA A 124 4.63 14.74 -2.47
CA ALA A 124 5.21 16.08 -2.46
C ALA A 124 4.37 17.03 -3.30
N LYS A 125 3.90 16.58 -4.47
CA LYS A 125 3.04 17.39 -5.33
C LYS A 125 1.68 17.64 -4.70
N ALA A 126 1.11 16.63 -4.07
CA ALA A 126 -0.22 16.75 -3.44
C ALA A 126 -0.17 17.64 -2.19
N GLY A 127 0.94 17.61 -1.45
CA GLY A 127 1.14 18.47 -0.29
C GLY A 127 1.26 19.92 -0.67
N GLY A 128 1.24 20.21 -1.91
CA GLY A 128 1.34 21.53 -2.43
C GLY A 128 2.73 21.96 -2.30
N SER A 129 2.98 23.04 -2.72
CA SER A 129 4.19 23.61 -2.53
C SER A 129 4.08 24.46 -1.40
N VAL A 130 3.99 23.95 -0.45
CA VAL A 130 3.93 24.74 0.73
C VAL A 130 5.08 25.67 0.82
#